data_c801af7db7d0807695fcb976587f54e7
#
_entry.id   c801af7db7d0807695fcb976587f54e7
#
_cell.length_a   1.000
_cell.length_b   1.000
_cell.length_c   1.000
_cell.angle_alpha   90.00
_cell.angle_beta   90.00
_cell.angle_gamma   90.00
#
_symmetry.space_group_name_H-M   'P 1'
#
loop_
_entity.id
_entity.type
_entity.pdbx_description
1 polymer ?
#
loop_
_entity_poly.entity_id
_entity_poly.type
_entity_poly.pdbx_seq_one_letter_code
_entity_poly.pdbx_strand_id
1 'polypeptide(L)'
;MLSFLATILSTVLIFLLFSSFKRWGIRTAWAITVNYFVAGGLGWMLAGGVEAMHDSIQTPWILPLSLIGVCFYPLFRLTAKCSQELGISVATIATKLSMAIPVLVLAFADGIHEVHWGQWLGLSLAFPAVYLSSRSGESTPSTSSAVRGLWWMPIVMFAGSGCIDLVFGWYSTDPTLDAPGMQMAFASVPFTLGGLVGVIHQLQLGHGMPKRLDLLGGVLLLSLIHI
;
A
#
# COMPACT_ATOMS: atom_id res chain seq x y z
N MET A 1 -13.91 -2.39 -18.03
CA MET A 1 -12.75 -3.20 -18.47
C MET A 1 -11.47 -2.39 -18.59
N LEU A 2 -11.49 -1.18 -19.18
CA LEU A 2 -10.29 -0.34 -19.33
C LEU A 2 -9.67 0.04 -17.97
N SER A 3 -10.47 0.46 -17.00
CA SER A 3 -10.03 0.79 -15.64
C SER A 3 -9.37 -0.38 -14.91
N PHE A 4 -9.90 -1.58 -15.09
CA PHE A 4 -9.32 -2.79 -14.50
C PHE A 4 -7.93 -3.11 -15.08
N LEU A 5 -7.78 -3.01 -16.40
CA LEU A 5 -6.47 -3.17 -17.05
C LEU A 5 -5.49 -2.08 -16.62
N ALA A 6 -5.94 -0.83 -16.53
CA ALA A 6 -5.12 0.27 -16.05
C ALA A 6 -4.61 0.03 -14.61
N THR A 7 -5.46 -0.45 -13.71
CA THR A 7 -5.09 -0.76 -12.33
C THR A 7 -4.04 -1.88 -12.25
N ILE A 8 -4.21 -2.94 -13.06
CA ILE A 8 -3.21 -4.02 -13.12
C ILE A 8 -1.87 -3.48 -13.63
N LEU A 9 -1.90 -2.73 -14.74
CA LEU A 9 -0.69 -2.16 -15.33
C LEU A 9 0.03 -1.23 -14.35
N SER A 10 -0.71 -0.33 -13.69
CA SER A 10 -0.15 0.60 -12.69
C SER A 10 0.48 -0.16 -11.53
N THR A 11 -0.17 -1.21 -11.02
CA THR A 11 0.39 -2.03 -9.95
C THR A 11 1.73 -2.67 -10.37
N VAL A 12 1.78 -3.26 -11.55
CA VAL A 12 3.03 -3.88 -12.07
C VAL A 12 4.13 -2.82 -12.24
N LEU A 13 3.79 -1.65 -12.77
CA LEU A 13 4.73 -0.55 -12.96
C LEU A 13 5.29 -0.03 -11.63
N ILE A 14 4.49 0.05 -10.57
CA ILE A 14 4.97 0.43 -9.22
C ILE A 14 6.05 -0.54 -8.72
N PHE A 15 5.83 -1.84 -8.85
CA PHE A 15 6.82 -2.83 -8.42
C PHE A 15 8.08 -2.80 -9.29
N LEU A 16 7.94 -2.57 -10.60
CA LEU A 16 9.07 -2.36 -11.52
C LEU A 16 9.89 -1.12 -11.14
N LEU A 17 9.22 -0.02 -10.79
CA LEU A 17 9.90 1.19 -10.29
C LEU A 17 10.67 0.91 -9.01
N PHE A 18 10.07 0.24 -8.02
CA PHE A 18 10.76 -0.10 -6.79
C PHE A 18 12.02 -0.94 -7.05
N SER A 19 11.93 -1.93 -7.93
CA SER A 19 13.09 -2.73 -8.33
C SER A 19 14.17 -1.89 -9.02
N SER A 20 13.78 -0.89 -9.81
CA SER A 20 14.69 -0.04 -10.59
C SER A 20 15.35 1.05 -9.75
N PHE A 21 14.75 1.51 -8.64
CA PHE A 21 15.28 2.59 -7.81
C PHE A 21 16.71 2.34 -7.33
N LYS A 22 17.03 1.10 -6.97
CA LYS A 22 18.38 0.71 -6.55
C LYS A 22 19.40 0.94 -7.68
N ARG A 23 19.02 0.65 -8.93
CA ARG A 23 19.89 0.84 -10.12
C ARG A 23 20.07 2.32 -10.47
N TRP A 24 19.03 3.14 -10.23
CA TRP A 24 19.05 4.57 -10.54
C TRP A 24 19.63 5.44 -9.40
N GLY A 25 20.06 4.83 -8.30
CA GLY A 25 20.60 5.54 -7.14
C GLY A 25 19.58 6.37 -6.40
N ILE A 26 18.28 6.06 -6.56
CA ILE A 26 17.17 6.71 -5.87
C ILE A 26 17.05 6.07 -4.48
N ARG A 27 17.02 6.92 -3.46
CA ARG A 27 16.76 6.47 -2.08
C ARG A 27 15.27 6.17 -1.91
N THR A 28 14.89 4.90 -2.05
CA THR A 28 13.50 4.42 -2.05
C THR A 28 12.69 4.99 -0.87
N ALA A 29 13.30 5.09 0.32
CA ALA A 29 12.64 5.62 1.50
C ALA A 29 12.24 7.10 1.35
N TRP A 30 13.10 7.94 0.75
CA TRP A 30 12.76 9.33 0.43
C TRP A 30 11.73 9.43 -0.70
N ALA A 31 11.84 8.61 -1.73
CA ALA A 31 10.86 8.59 -2.82
C ALA A 31 9.44 8.25 -2.30
N ILE A 32 9.31 7.27 -1.40
CA ILE A 32 8.03 6.94 -0.75
C ILE A 32 7.52 8.11 0.09
N THR A 33 8.39 8.73 0.89
CA THR A 33 8.03 9.88 1.74
C THR A 33 7.51 11.05 0.89
N VAL A 34 8.22 11.40 -0.19
CA VAL A 34 7.82 12.47 -1.13
C VAL A 34 6.49 12.14 -1.79
N ASN A 35 6.33 10.91 -2.30
CA ASN A 35 5.05 10.45 -2.86
C ASN A 35 3.90 10.67 -1.90
N TYR A 36 4.06 10.33 -0.63
CA TYR A 36 3.02 10.47 0.38
C TYR A 36 2.65 11.93 0.66
N PHE A 37 3.63 12.83 0.75
CA PHE A 37 3.35 14.25 0.93
C PHE A 37 2.64 14.86 -0.28
N VAL A 38 3.04 14.47 -1.48
CA VAL A 38 2.39 14.98 -2.70
C VAL A 38 0.97 14.41 -2.81
N ALA A 39 0.79 13.11 -2.57
CA ALA A 39 -0.54 12.47 -2.59
C ALA A 39 -1.48 13.07 -1.53
N GLY A 40 -1.01 13.15 -0.27
CA GLY A 40 -1.78 13.73 0.82
C GLY A 40 -2.10 15.21 0.58
N GLY A 41 -1.12 16.00 0.15
CA GLY A 41 -1.31 17.42 -0.14
C GLY A 41 -2.31 17.68 -1.26
N LEU A 42 -2.20 16.97 -2.37
CA LEU A 42 -3.17 17.04 -3.47
C LEU A 42 -4.55 16.60 -3.02
N GLY A 43 -4.64 15.50 -2.27
CA GLY A 43 -5.92 15.01 -1.76
C GLY A 43 -6.60 16.02 -0.83
N TRP A 44 -5.85 16.66 0.09
CA TRP A 44 -6.39 17.73 0.93
C TRP A 44 -6.83 18.96 0.13
N MET A 45 -6.07 19.37 -0.89
CA MET A 45 -6.47 20.47 -1.77
C MET A 45 -7.78 20.16 -2.49
N LEU A 46 -7.95 18.95 -2.99
CA LEU A 46 -9.18 18.50 -3.68
C LEU A 46 -10.34 18.28 -2.69
N ALA A 47 -10.06 17.96 -1.44
CA ALA A 47 -11.07 17.82 -0.40
C ALA A 47 -11.73 19.16 0.02
N GLY A 48 -11.06 20.28 -0.19
CA GLY A 48 -11.51 21.59 0.29
C GLY A 48 -10.54 22.24 1.30
N GLY A 49 -9.33 21.68 1.43
CA GLY A 49 -8.26 22.24 2.24
C GLY A 49 -8.48 22.11 3.75
N VAL A 50 -8.30 23.22 4.46
CA VAL A 50 -8.33 23.26 5.95
C VAL A 50 -9.73 22.96 6.50
N GLU A 51 -10.79 23.33 5.81
CA GLU A 51 -12.18 23.04 6.22
C GLU A 51 -12.43 21.54 6.26
N ALA A 52 -12.09 20.83 5.19
CA ALA A 52 -12.23 19.37 5.13
C ALA A 52 -11.35 18.66 6.16
N MET A 53 -10.16 19.21 6.48
CA MET A 53 -9.33 18.73 7.58
C MET A 53 -10.02 18.84 8.93
N HIS A 54 -10.65 19.98 9.22
CA HIS A 54 -11.37 20.20 10.46
C HIS A 54 -12.58 19.27 10.58
N ASP A 55 -13.36 19.16 9.50
CA ASP A 55 -14.55 18.31 9.48
C ASP A 55 -14.20 16.82 9.61
N SER A 56 -13.10 16.38 9.03
CA SER A 56 -12.64 15.00 9.14
C SER A 56 -12.32 14.56 10.57
N ILE A 57 -11.93 15.49 11.46
CA ILE A 57 -11.61 15.19 12.87
C ILE A 57 -12.84 14.66 13.63
N GLN A 58 -14.04 15.03 13.22
CA GLN A 58 -15.29 14.62 13.89
C GLN A 58 -15.87 13.32 13.33
N THR A 59 -15.24 12.71 12.33
CA THR A 59 -15.74 11.49 11.69
C THR A 59 -15.32 10.23 12.44
N PRO A 60 -16.11 9.13 12.36
CA PRO A 60 -15.78 7.88 13.05
C PRO A 60 -14.54 7.18 12.49
N TRP A 61 -14.18 7.46 11.24
CA TRP A 61 -13.06 6.82 10.55
C TRP A 61 -11.70 7.49 10.82
N ILE A 62 -11.67 8.71 11.40
CA ILE A 62 -10.41 9.46 11.56
C ILE A 62 -9.38 8.69 12.40
N LEU A 63 -9.80 8.12 13.53
CA LEU A 63 -8.88 7.40 14.41
C LEU A 63 -8.37 6.09 13.79
N PRO A 64 -9.21 5.19 13.25
CA PRO A 64 -8.75 3.99 12.54
C PRO A 64 -7.83 4.30 11.37
N LEU A 65 -8.18 5.30 10.53
CA LEU A 65 -7.32 5.69 9.42
C LEU A 65 -5.99 6.29 9.87
N SER A 66 -6.00 7.04 10.95
CA SER A 66 -4.77 7.59 11.52
C SER A 66 -3.84 6.48 11.99
N LEU A 67 -4.37 5.45 12.65
CA LEU A 67 -3.59 4.30 13.10
C LEU A 67 -2.95 3.54 11.93
N ILE A 68 -3.73 3.24 10.90
CA ILE A 68 -3.17 2.57 9.72
C ILE A 68 -2.25 3.50 8.93
N GLY A 69 -2.49 4.80 8.93
CA GLY A 69 -1.64 5.80 8.30
C GLY A 69 -0.21 5.78 8.82
N VAL A 70 -0.04 5.59 10.12
CA VAL A 70 1.29 5.40 10.73
C VAL A 70 1.98 4.13 10.17
N CYS A 71 1.21 3.09 9.85
CA CYS A 71 1.72 1.84 9.29
C CYS A 71 2.03 1.92 7.78
N PHE A 72 1.50 2.93 7.05
CA PHE A 72 1.69 3.06 5.61
C PHE A 72 3.15 3.11 5.19
N TYR A 73 3.92 4.02 5.79
CA TYR A 73 5.32 4.19 5.44
C TYR A 73 6.17 2.93 5.70
N PRO A 74 6.17 2.32 6.90
CA PRO A 74 6.95 1.12 7.14
C PRO A 74 6.53 -0.04 6.26
N LEU A 75 5.23 -0.20 5.99
CA LEU A 75 4.73 -1.28 5.15
C LEU A 75 5.13 -1.10 3.68
N PHE A 76 4.98 0.10 3.11
CA PHE A 76 5.44 0.39 1.75
C PHE A 76 6.96 0.27 1.59
N ARG A 77 7.71 0.69 2.59
CA ARG A 77 9.16 0.48 2.62
C ARG A 77 9.52 -1.01 2.65
N LEU A 78 8.77 -1.80 3.42
CA LEU A 78 8.93 -3.26 3.45
C LEU A 78 8.60 -3.87 2.09
N THR A 79 7.51 -3.41 1.45
CA THR A 79 7.11 -3.83 0.10
C THR A 79 8.19 -3.54 -0.94
N ALA A 80 8.74 -2.33 -0.93
CA ALA A 80 9.83 -1.96 -1.82
C ALA A 80 11.08 -2.81 -1.57
N LYS A 81 11.46 -3.04 -0.31
CA LYS A 81 12.58 -3.91 0.05
C LYS A 81 12.34 -5.35 -0.36
N CYS A 82 11.15 -5.90 -0.11
CA CYS A 82 10.78 -7.25 -0.54
C CYS A 82 10.88 -7.38 -2.07
N SER A 83 10.38 -6.41 -2.82
CA SER A 83 10.49 -6.38 -4.29
C SER A 83 11.95 -6.36 -4.77
N GLN A 84 12.84 -5.66 -4.05
CA GLN A 84 14.26 -5.53 -4.39
C GLN A 84 15.09 -6.75 -4.01
N GLU A 85 14.77 -7.43 -2.90
CA GLU A 85 15.57 -8.52 -2.34
C GLU A 85 15.01 -9.93 -2.64
N LEU A 86 13.68 -10.09 -2.63
CA LEU A 86 12.99 -11.36 -2.86
C LEU A 86 12.34 -11.45 -4.25
N GLY A 87 12.26 -10.33 -4.94
CA GLY A 87 11.68 -10.23 -6.27
C GLY A 87 10.25 -9.71 -6.30
N ILE A 88 9.90 -9.17 -7.47
CA ILE A 88 8.62 -8.50 -7.74
C ILE A 88 7.44 -9.46 -7.54
N SER A 89 7.58 -10.72 -8.00
CA SER A 89 6.52 -11.72 -7.89
C SER A 89 6.12 -11.98 -6.45
N VAL A 90 7.08 -12.18 -5.55
CA VAL A 90 6.82 -12.44 -4.13
C VAL A 90 6.09 -11.26 -3.48
N ALA A 91 6.57 -10.04 -3.72
CA ALA A 91 5.96 -8.83 -3.19
C ALA A 91 4.53 -8.63 -3.71
N THR A 92 4.32 -8.78 -5.03
CA THR A 92 3.01 -8.63 -5.66
C THR A 92 2.01 -9.65 -5.13
N ILE A 93 2.42 -10.90 -4.98
CA ILE A 93 1.55 -11.96 -4.51
C ILE A 93 1.15 -11.72 -3.07
N ALA A 94 2.11 -11.40 -2.18
CA ALA A 94 1.82 -11.14 -0.78
C ALA A 94 0.79 -10.00 -0.62
N THR A 95 0.93 -8.91 -1.38
CA THR A 95 -0.02 -7.78 -1.33
C THR A 95 -1.36 -8.08 -1.98
N LYS A 96 -1.42 -8.88 -3.05
CA LYS A 96 -2.71 -9.22 -3.68
C LYS A 96 -3.51 -10.25 -2.89
N LEU A 97 -2.82 -11.20 -2.23
CA LEU A 97 -3.49 -12.13 -1.33
C LEU A 97 -4.05 -11.47 -0.08
N SER A 98 -3.47 -10.36 0.35
CA SER A 98 -3.96 -9.65 1.54
C SER A 98 -5.43 -9.26 1.42
N MET A 99 -5.95 -9.09 0.21
CA MET A 99 -7.38 -8.85 -0.05
C MET A 99 -8.28 -10.00 0.43
N ALA A 100 -7.72 -11.20 0.69
CA ALA A 100 -8.47 -12.29 1.31
C ALA A 100 -8.89 -11.96 2.76
N ILE A 101 -8.12 -11.14 3.48
CA ILE A 101 -8.40 -10.76 4.87
C ILE A 101 -9.72 -9.99 4.98
N PRO A 102 -9.92 -8.84 4.30
CA PRO A 102 -11.19 -8.12 4.37
C PRO A 102 -12.37 -8.96 3.86
N VAL A 103 -12.18 -9.75 2.81
CA VAL A 103 -13.25 -10.62 2.29
C VAL A 103 -13.70 -11.62 3.36
N LEU A 104 -12.74 -12.28 4.04
CA LEU A 104 -13.07 -13.22 5.12
C LEU A 104 -13.73 -12.53 6.31
N VAL A 105 -13.15 -11.42 6.80
CA VAL A 105 -13.67 -10.73 7.98
C VAL A 105 -15.07 -10.18 7.73
N LEU A 106 -15.30 -9.53 6.58
CA LEU A 106 -16.62 -9.02 6.22
C LEU A 106 -17.64 -10.14 6.01
N ALA A 107 -17.24 -11.25 5.35
CA ALA A 107 -18.10 -12.42 5.19
C ALA A 107 -18.55 -13.01 6.55
N PHE A 108 -17.67 -13.00 7.55
CA PHE A 108 -18.04 -13.44 8.90
C PHE A 108 -18.87 -12.40 9.66
N ALA A 109 -18.66 -11.11 9.42
CA ALA A 109 -19.40 -10.03 10.08
C ALA A 109 -20.85 -9.92 9.56
N ASP A 110 -21.03 -10.02 8.23
CA ASP A 110 -22.35 -9.89 7.58
C ASP A 110 -23.12 -11.22 7.53
N GLY A 111 -22.49 -12.31 7.92
CA GLY A 111 -23.03 -13.68 7.87
C GLY A 111 -22.59 -14.44 6.64
N ILE A 112 -22.08 -15.66 6.87
CA ILE A 112 -21.53 -16.55 5.83
C ILE A 112 -22.53 -16.85 4.71
N HIS A 113 -23.82 -16.70 4.98
CA HIS A 113 -24.90 -17.03 4.03
C HIS A 113 -25.02 -16.05 2.86
N GLU A 114 -24.45 -14.86 2.96
CA GLU A 114 -24.44 -13.86 1.90
C GLU A 114 -23.26 -14.01 0.90
N VAL A 115 -22.28 -14.84 1.25
CA VAL A 115 -21.11 -15.04 0.40
C VAL A 115 -21.44 -16.04 -0.71
N HIS A 116 -21.43 -15.56 -1.95
CA HIS A 116 -21.68 -16.39 -3.10
C HIS A 116 -20.59 -17.48 -3.25
N TRP A 117 -20.98 -18.70 -3.60
CA TRP A 117 -20.07 -19.86 -3.75
C TRP A 117 -18.84 -19.56 -4.64
N GLY A 118 -19.00 -18.70 -5.65
CA GLY A 118 -17.88 -18.27 -6.52
C GLY A 118 -16.81 -17.47 -5.80
N GLN A 119 -17.15 -16.73 -4.74
CA GLN A 119 -16.19 -16.01 -3.90
C GLN A 119 -15.36 -16.99 -3.08
N TRP A 120 -15.97 -18.03 -2.52
CA TRP A 120 -15.27 -19.12 -1.84
C TRP A 120 -14.33 -19.88 -2.78
N LEU A 121 -14.76 -20.14 -4.01
CA LEU A 121 -13.92 -20.77 -5.03
C LEU A 121 -12.71 -19.86 -5.37
N GLY A 122 -12.95 -18.56 -5.61
CA GLY A 122 -11.89 -17.60 -5.88
C GLY A 122 -10.88 -17.51 -4.74
N LEU A 123 -11.35 -17.44 -3.49
CA LEU A 123 -10.52 -17.42 -2.30
C LEU A 123 -9.70 -18.72 -2.16
N SER A 124 -10.32 -19.87 -2.39
CA SER A 124 -9.65 -21.17 -2.33
C SER A 124 -8.55 -21.32 -3.37
N LEU A 125 -8.76 -20.77 -4.57
CA LEU A 125 -7.76 -20.77 -5.65
C LEU A 125 -6.64 -19.75 -5.43
N ALA A 126 -6.88 -18.69 -4.67
CA ALA A 126 -5.86 -17.69 -4.37
C ALA A 126 -4.67 -18.29 -3.60
N PHE A 127 -4.90 -19.14 -2.60
CA PHE A 127 -3.83 -19.75 -1.81
C PHE A 127 -2.87 -20.64 -2.64
N PRO A 128 -3.36 -21.62 -3.45
CA PRO A 128 -2.46 -22.38 -4.32
C PRO A 128 -1.78 -21.52 -5.39
N ALA A 129 -2.45 -20.49 -5.91
CA ALA A 129 -1.82 -19.55 -6.86
C ALA A 129 -0.59 -18.86 -6.27
N VAL A 130 -0.66 -18.42 -5.00
CA VAL A 130 0.46 -17.86 -4.25
C VAL A 130 1.56 -18.87 -4.04
N TYR A 131 1.20 -20.06 -3.56
CA TYR A 131 2.17 -21.11 -3.31
C TYR A 131 2.93 -21.49 -4.60
N LEU A 132 2.23 -21.67 -5.71
CA LEU A 132 2.82 -21.98 -7.01
C LEU A 132 3.71 -20.84 -7.52
N SER A 133 3.25 -19.59 -7.39
CA SER A 133 4.01 -18.43 -7.82
C SER A 133 5.27 -18.19 -6.97
N SER A 134 5.22 -18.51 -5.67
CA SER A 134 6.39 -18.44 -4.79
C SER A 134 7.47 -19.46 -5.20
N ARG A 135 7.06 -20.58 -5.80
CA ARG A 135 7.98 -21.60 -6.32
C ARG A 135 8.56 -21.25 -7.68
N SER A 136 7.84 -20.49 -8.49
CA SER A 136 8.27 -20.11 -9.85
C SER A 136 9.30 -18.98 -9.85
N GLY A 137 9.58 -18.37 -8.72
CA GLY A 137 10.63 -17.36 -8.53
C GLY A 137 12.06 -17.93 -8.57
N GLU A 138 12.26 -19.03 -9.28
CA GLU A 138 13.58 -19.57 -9.59
C GLU A 138 14.25 -18.76 -10.70
N SER A 139 15.37 -18.26 -10.30
CA SER A 139 16.67 -18.34 -10.95
C SER A 139 17.47 -17.04 -10.88
N THR A 140 18.06 -16.85 -9.72
CA THR A 140 19.47 -16.45 -9.70
C THR A 140 20.17 -17.35 -8.70
N PRO A 141 21.15 -18.18 -9.10
CA PRO A 141 21.83 -19.14 -8.23
C PRO A 141 22.94 -18.47 -7.42
N SER A 142 22.62 -17.43 -6.69
CA SER A 142 23.61 -16.77 -5.83
C SER A 142 22.95 -15.99 -4.71
N THR A 143 22.40 -16.68 -3.70
CA THR A 143 22.30 -16.12 -2.32
C THR A 143 21.51 -17.05 -1.42
N SER A 144 21.99 -18.23 -1.19
CA SER A 144 21.26 -19.26 -0.42
C SER A 144 21.18 -19.04 1.09
N SER A 145 21.96 -18.13 1.69
CA SER A 145 21.91 -17.88 3.13
C SER A 145 21.23 -16.55 3.52
N ALA A 146 21.41 -15.48 2.76
CA ALA A 146 20.82 -14.17 3.06
C ALA A 146 19.28 -14.16 2.82
N VAL A 147 18.81 -14.88 1.81
CA VAL A 147 17.37 -14.99 1.47
C VAL A 147 16.59 -15.77 2.55
N ARG A 148 17.21 -16.74 3.22
CA ARG A 148 16.55 -17.49 4.31
C ARG A 148 16.13 -16.64 5.50
N GLY A 149 16.80 -15.51 5.76
CA GLY A 149 16.45 -14.60 6.86
C GLY A 149 15.28 -13.65 6.55
N LEU A 150 14.80 -13.57 5.29
CA LEU A 150 13.82 -12.58 4.85
C LEU A 150 12.40 -13.12 4.64
N TRP A 151 12.17 -14.40 4.93
CA TRP A 151 10.89 -15.10 4.73
C TRP A 151 9.70 -14.45 5.48
N TRP A 152 9.97 -13.72 6.56
CA TRP A 152 8.95 -13.00 7.34
C TRP A 152 8.38 -11.79 6.61
N MET A 153 9.12 -11.20 5.64
CA MET A 153 8.67 -9.99 4.92
C MET A 153 7.34 -10.18 4.20
N PRO A 154 7.14 -11.22 3.36
CA PRO A 154 5.86 -11.45 2.71
C PRO A 154 4.71 -11.66 3.69
N ILE A 155 4.97 -12.28 4.86
CA ILE A 155 3.95 -12.50 5.89
C ILE A 155 3.52 -11.19 6.52
N VAL A 156 4.45 -10.33 6.90
CA VAL A 156 4.14 -8.99 7.46
C VAL A 156 3.44 -8.11 6.41
N MET A 157 3.87 -8.21 5.15
CA MET A 157 3.21 -7.49 4.04
C MET A 157 1.77 -7.99 3.85
N PHE A 158 1.55 -9.29 3.83
CA PHE A 158 0.22 -9.90 3.72
C PHE A 158 -0.69 -9.41 4.86
N ALA A 159 -0.26 -9.55 6.09
CA ALA A 159 -1.04 -9.16 7.26
C ALA A 159 -1.28 -7.63 7.30
N GLY A 160 -0.23 -6.83 7.10
CA GLY A 160 -0.31 -5.37 7.15
C GLY A 160 -1.17 -4.78 6.03
N SER A 161 -0.99 -5.23 4.78
CA SER A 161 -1.83 -4.80 3.66
C SER A 161 -3.29 -5.21 3.88
N GLY A 162 -3.54 -6.43 4.37
CA GLY A 162 -4.89 -6.89 4.64
C GLY A 162 -5.59 -6.10 5.76
N CYS A 163 -4.86 -5.70 6.81
CA CYS A 163 -5.39 -4.81 7.84
C CYS A 163 -5.74 -3.43 7.26
N ILE A 164 -4.91 -2.88 6.38
CA ILE A 164 -5.18 -1.63 5.68
C ILE A 164 -6.45 -1.76 4.84
N ASP A 165 -6.51 -2.77 3.98
CA ASP A 165 -7.64 -3.03 3.09
C ASP A 165 -8.94 -3.26 3.90
N LEU A 166 -8.86 -3.92 5.05
CA LEU A 166 -9.98 -4.15 5.94
C LEU A 166 -10.54 -2.83 6.51
N VAL A 167 -9.67 -1.94 7.02
CA VAL A 167 -10.12 -0.65 7.57
C VAL A 167 -10.70 0.23 6.47
N PHE A 168 -10.07 0.30 5.30
CA PHE A 168 -10.62 1.02 4.16
C PHE A 168 -11.99 0.45 3.73
N GLY A 169 -12.11 -0.87 3.60
CA GLY A 169 -13.35 -1.53 3.24
C GLY A 169 -14.46 -1.29 4.25
N TRP A 170 -14.14 -1.38 5.56
CA TRP A 170 -15.13 -1.18 6.63
C TRP A 170 -15.73 0.23 6.62
N TYR A 171 -14.90 1.24 6.42
CA TYR A 171 -15.35 2.64 6.44
C TYR A 171 -15.71 3.21 5.07
N SER A 172 -15.53 2.46 3.97
CA SER A 172 -15.83 2.92 2.61
C SER A 172 -17.31 3.25 2.37
N THR A 173 -18.20 2.72 3.20
CA THR A 173 -19.65 2.93 3.13
C THR A 173 -20.15 3.88 4.22
N ASP A 174 -19.28 4.56 4.93
CA ASP A 174 -19.66 5.51 5.98
C ASP A 174 -20.42 6.70 5.37
N PRO A 175 -21.61 7.06 5.89
CA PRO A 175 -22.42 8.15 5.34
C PRO A 175 -21.72 9.51 5.34
N THR A 176 -20.73 9.74 6.19
CA THR A 176 -19.95 10.99 6.19
C THR A 176 -19.15 11.19 4.89
N LEU A 177 -18.87 10.10 4.14
CA LEU A 177 -18.17 10.16 2.86
C LEU A 177 -19.02 10.70 1.71
N ASP A 178 -20.35 10.81 1.88
CA ASP A 178 -21.25 11.40 0.89
C ASP A 178 -21.10 12.93 0.82
N ALA A 179 -20.54 13.54 1.86
CA ALA A 179 -20.30 14.98 1.86
C ALA A 179 -19.19 15.36 0.86
N PRO A 180 -19.34 16.51 0.17
CA PRO A 180 -18.37 16.95 -0.82
C PRO A 180 -16.94 16.99 -0.28
N GLY A 181 -16.00 16.34 -0.98
CA GLY A 181 -14.58 16.32 -0.62
C GLY A 181 -14.19 15.28 0.44
N MET A 182 -15.15 14.72 1.21
CA MET A 182 -14.83 13.78 2.30
C MET A 182 -14.17 12.48 1.83
N GLN A 183 -14.47 11.99 0.63
CA GLN A 183 -13.78 10.85 0.04
C GLN A 183 -12.28 11.15 -0.19
N MET A 184 -11.96 12.37 -0.63
CA MET A 184 -10.57 12.81 -0.79
C MET A 184 -9.88 13.01 0.56
N ALA A 185 -10.58 13.57 1.56
CA ALA A 185 -10.09 13.68 2.93
C ALA A 185 -9.77 12.30 3.53
N PHE A 186 -10.70 11.35 3.40
CA PHE A 186 -10.55 9.97 3.83
C PHE A 186 -9.28 9.32 3.27
N ALA A 187 -9.04 9.45 1.96
CA ALA A 187 -7.82 8.93 1.33
C ALA A 187 -6.56 9.70 1.76
N SER A 188 -6.66 11.00 2.08
CA SER A 188 -5.51 11.86 2.37
C SER A 188 -4.91 11.64 3.77
N VAL A 189 -5.73 11.25 4.76
CA VAL A 189 -5.29 11.04 6.14
C VAL A 189 -4.12 10.05 6.24
N PRO A 190 -4.21 8.82 5.74
CA PRO A 190 -3.12 7.86 5.87
C PRO A 190 -1.87 8.27 5.07
N PHE A 191 -2.01 8.95 3.93
CA PHE A 191 -0.86 9.46 3.19
C PHE A 191 -0.12 10.56 3.96
N THR A 192 -0.86 11.48 4.57
CA THR A 192 -0.26 12.56 5.37
C THR A 192 0.53 11.99 6.56
N LEU A 193 -0.07 11.07 7.30
CA LEU A 193 0.58 10.44 8.45
C LEU A 193 1.74 9.54 8.03
N GLY A 194 1.60 8.77 6.97
CA GLY A 194 2.68 7.98 6.40
C GLY A 194 3.86 8.84 5.96
N GLY A 195 3.59 10.01 5.38
CA GLY A 195 4.60 11.00 5.02
C GLY A 195 5.35 11.55 6.24
N LEU A 196 4.61 11.92 7.31
CA LEU A 196 5.20 12.38 8.57
C LEU A 196 6.10 11.31 9.21
N VAL A 197 5.63 10.06 9.29
CA VAL A 197 6.43 8.93 9.78
C VAL A 197 7.68 8.76 8.92
N GLY A 198 7.56 8.91 7.60
CA GLY A 198 8.68 8.85 6.67
C GLY A 198 9.75 9.88 6.97
N VAL A 199 9.37 11.14 7.16
CA VAL A 199 10.31 12.22 7.52
C VAL A 199 10.98 11.94 8.86
N ILE A 200 10.20 11.64 9.91
CA ILE A 200 10.74 11.33 11.25
C ILE A 200 11.79 10.21 11.16
N HIS A 201 11.46 9.14 10.47
CA HIS A 201 12.38 8.01 10.30
C HIS A 201 13.67 8.40 9.55
N GLN A 202 13.59 9.22 8.49
CA GLN A 202 14.77 9.66 7.75
C GLN A 202 15.66 10.59 8.58
N LEU A 203 15.06 11.46 9.39
CA LEU A 203 15.78 12.34 10.31
C LEU A 203 16.48 11.53 11.41
N GLN A 204 15.83 10.53 11.99
CA GLN A 204 16.41 9.65 13.00
C GLN A 204 17.64 8.87 12.48
N LEU A 205 17.62 8.50 11.20
CA LEU A 205 18.75 7.81 10.56
C LEU A 205 19.88 8.75 10.13
N GLY A 206 19.76 10.05 10.36
CA GLY A 206 20.73 11.05 9.90
C GLY A 206 20.84 11.17 8.38
N HIS A 207 19.85 10.68 7.66
CA HIS A 207 19.79 10.85 6.21
C HIS A 207 19.46 12.30 5.89
N GLY A 208 20.38 13.01 5.23
CA GLY A 208 20.16 14.39 4.80
C GLY A 208 18.93 14.55 3.89
N MET A 209 18.58 15.78 3.56
CA MET A 209 17.42 16.13 2.72
C MET A 209 17.33 15.30 1.43
N PRO A 210 16.12 15.14 0.87
CA PRO A 210 15.94 14.41 -0.39
C PRO A 210 16.71 15.07 -1.53
N LYS A 211 17.37 14.25 -2.35
CA LYS A 211 18.05 14.71 -3.55
C LYS A 211 17.03 14.88 -4.69
N ARG A 212 17.39 15.60 -5.75
CA ARG A 212 16.51 15.78 -6.92
C ARG A 212 16.01 14.46 -7.50
N LEU A 213 16.84 13.41 -7.52
CA LEU A 213 16.44 12.08 -7.99
C LEU A 213 15.40 11.43 -7.06
N ASP A 214 15.49 11.65 -5.76
CA ASP A 214 14.50 11.13 -4.81
C ASP A 214 13.14 11.81 -4.99
N LEU A 215 13.14 13.13 -5.27
CA LEU A 215 11.93 13.89 -5.58
C LEU A 215 11.29 13.38 -6.88
N LEU A 216 12.08 13.20 -7.93
CA LEU A 216 11.59 12.64 -9.20
C LEU A 216 11.03 11.22 -8.99
N GLY A 217 11.70 10.38 -8.21
CA GLY A 217 11.22 9.04 -7.86
C GLY A 217 9.88 9.07 -7.14
N GLY A 218 9.67 10.01 -6.22
CA GLY A 218 8.41 10.19 -5.51
C GLY A 218 7.26 10.64 -6.43
N VAL A 219 7.52 11.59 -7.32
CA VAL A 219 6.53 12.06 -8.32
C VAL A 219 6.18 10.96 -9.33
N LEU A 220 7.17 10.18 -9.77
CA LEU A 220 6.93 9.03 -10.66
C LEU A 220 6.04 7.97 -9.99
N LEU A 221 6.26 7.66 -8.70
CA LEU A 221 5.37 6.77 -7.95
C LEU A 221 3.95 7.31 -7.89
N LEU A 222 3.79 8.61 -7.64
CA LEU A 222 2.48 9.24 -7.59
C LEU A 222 1.73 9.11 -8.91
N SER A 223 2.38 9.36 -10.04
CA SER A 223 1.74 9.32 -11.36
C SER A 223 1.16 7.94 -11.70
N LEU A 224 1.71 6.86 -11.12
CA LEU A 224 1.23 5.49 -11.31
C LEU A 224 0.13 5.07 -10.32
N ILE A 225 0.11 5.69 -9.13
CA ILE A 225 -0.90 5.37 -8.10
C ILE A 225 -2.25 6.04 -8.42
N HIS A 226 -2.24 7.15 -9.15
CA HIS A 226 -3.42 7.97 -9.41
C HIS A 226 -4.03 7.79 -10.82
N ILE A 227 -3.55 6.80 -11.60
CA ILE A 227 -4.18 6.36 -12.85
C ILE A 227 -5.25 5.31 -12.56
#